data_aad82b0953630470ef572e969860fb63
#
_entry.id   aad82b0953630470ef572e969860fb63
#
_cell.length_a   1.000
_cell.length_b   1.000
_cell.length_c   1.000
_cell.angle_alpha   90.00
_cell.angle_beta   90.00
_cell.angle_gamma   90.00
#
_symmetry.space_group_name_H-M   'P 1'
#
loop_
_entity.id
_entity.type
_entity.pdbx_description
1 polymer ?
#
loop_
_entity_poly.entity_id
_entity_poly.type
_entity_poly.pdbx_seq_one_letter_code
_entity_poly.pdbx_strand_id
1 'polypeptide(L)'
;MQEMNNKNKIFIDKLRSSGLRPTTQRVEISKFLFNRKKTFHFTVEELKNSMNLKRSKKISTATFYNTVHALKSAGHLQEFSLENNTSYYDTNITSHHHFFDNGKVIDIKSDKITFQKLPDAPKGKKIKNVEVVIRLENNN
;
A
#
# COMPACT_ATOMS: atom_id res chain seq x y z
N MET A 1 -11.21 -28.73 -1.71
CA MET A 1 -11.54 -27.65 -0.73
C MET A 1 -10.39 -27.35 0.20
N GLN A 2 -9.75 -28.33 0.83
CA GLN A 2 -8.60 -28.07 1.72
C GLN A 2 -7.36 -27.53 0.99
N GLU A 3 -7.10 -27.96 -0.26
CA GLU A 3 -5.98 -27.42 -1.05
C GLU A 3 -6.17 -25.95 -1.45
N MET A 4 -7.41 -25.54 -1.78
CA MET A 4 -7.72 -24.14 -2.08
C MET A 4 -7.58 -23.26 -0.84
N ASN A 5 -7.97 -23.78 0.33
CA ASN A 5 -7.78 -23.07 1.60
C ASN A 5 -6.30 -22.90 1.96
N ASN A 6 -5.46 -23.91 1.66
CA ASN A 6 -4.02 -23.82 1.92
C ASN A 6 -3.29 -22.82 1.02
N LYS A 7 -3.66 -22.76 -0.26
CA LYS A 7 -3.07 -21.79 -1.22
C LYS A 7 -3.42 -20.34 -0.85
N ASN A 8 -4.60 -20.13 -0.29
CA ASN A 8 -5.08 -18.81 0.07
C ASN A 8 -4.85 -18.46 1.55
N LYS A 9 -4.26 -19.35 2.32
CA LYS A 9 -4.14 -19.20 3.78
C LYS A 9 -3.47 -17.89 4.17
N ILE A 10 -2.37 -17.52 3.54
CA ILE A 10 -1.63 -16.28 3.82
C ILE A 10 -2.53 -15.06 3.61
N PHE A 11 -3.28 -15.05 2.52
CA PHE A 11 -4.16 -13.93 2.15
C PHE A 11 -5.37 -13.84 3.09
N ILE A 12 -5.90 -14.99 3.49
CA ILE A 12 -7.01 -15.08 4.46
C ILE A 12 -6.53 -14.61 5.84
N ASP A 13 -5.35 -15.05 6.27
CA ASP A 13 -4.80 -14.66 7.57
C ASP A 13 -4.55 -13.15 7.66
N LYS A 14 -4.09 -12.52 6.58
CA LYS A 14 -3.94 -11.07 6.52
C LYS A 14 -5.28 -10.35 6.73
N LEU A 15 -6.33 -10.85 6.12
CA LEU A 15 -7.68 -10.28 6.28
C LEU A 15 -8.18 -10.44 7.72
N ARG A 16 -8.04 -11.62 8.28
CA ARG A 16 -8.48 -11.90 9.66
C ARG A 16 -7.71 -11.06 10.67
N SER A 17 -6.40 -10.94 10.51
CA SER A 17 -5.59 -10.08 11.38
C SER A 17 -5.93 -8.60 11.24
N SER A 18 -6.57 -8.22 10.15
CA SER A 18 -7.06 -6.87 9.89
C SER A 18 -8.50 -6.65 10.39
N GLY A 19 -9.09 -7.66 11.04
CA GLY A 19 -10.45 -7.59 11.53
C GLY A 19 -11.52 -7.81 10.48
N LEU A 20 -11.16 -8.34 9.32
CA LEU A 20 -12.07 -8.55 8.21
C LEU A 20 -12.48 -10.02 8.07
N ARG A 21 -13.75 -10.22 7.76
CA ARG A 21 -14.24 -11.53 7.33
C ARG A 21 -13.70 -11.83 5.92
N PRO A 22 -13.09 -12.99 5.69
CA PRO A 22 -12.51 -13.32 4.38
C PRO A 22 -13.56 -13.77 3.38
N THR A 23 -14.31 -12.82 2.82
CA THR A 23 -15.21 -13.07 1.70
C THR A 23 -14.41 -13.35 0.43
N THR A 24 -15.03 -13.95 -0.57
CA THR A 24 -14.38 -14.25 -1.85
C THR A 24 -13.74 -13.00 -2.46
N GLN A 25 -14.47 -11.87 -2.48
CA GLN A 25 -13.95 -10.61 -3.06
C GLN A 25 -12.77 -10.06 -2.27
N ARG A 26 -12.83 -10.09 -0.94
CA ARG A 26 -11.72 -9.63 -0.10
C ARG A 26 -10.48 -10.51 -0.26
N VAL A 27 -10.65 -11.82 -0.37
CA VAL A 27 -9.54 -12.75 -0.63
C VAL A 27 -8.90 -12.45 -1.99
N GLU A 28 -9.69 -12.18 -3.01
CA GLU A 28 -9.17 -11.79 -4.33
C GLU A 28 -8.34 -10.50 -4.25
N ILE A 29 -8.81 -9.49 -3.51
CA ILE A 29 -8.08 -8.25 -3.31
C ILE A 29 -6.76 -8.52 -2.60
N SER A 30 -6.78 -9.25 -1.49
CA SER A 30 -5.59 -9.60 -0.72
C SER A 30 -4.58 -10.36 -1.58
N LYS A 31 -5.06 -11.32 -2.36
CA LYS A 31 -4.21 -12.10 -3.28
C LYS A 31 -3.60 -11.20 -4.36
N PHE A 32 -4.38 -10.32 -4.95
CA PHE A 32 -3.87 -9.38 -5.96
C PHE A 32 -2.74 -8.50 -5.41
N LEU A 33 -2.89 -8.02 -4.17
CA LEU A 33 -1.91 -7.14 -3.54
C LEU A 33 -0.64 -7.88 -3.12
N PHE A 34 -0.76 -9.07 -2.54
CA PHE A 34 0.35 -9.71 -1.85
C PHE A 34 0.95 -10.92 -2.58
N ASN A 35 0.27 -11.49 -3.58
CA ASN A 35 0.81 -12.59 -4.36
C ASN A 35 1.72 -12.06 -5.48
N ARG A 36 2.84 -11.45 -5.08
CA ARG A 36 3.79 -10.81 -5.99
C ARG A 36 5.21 -11.04 -5.52
N LYS A 37 6.14 -11.14 -6.46
CA LYS A 37 7.57 -11.22 -6.14
C LYS A 37 8.14 -9.89 -5.71
N LYS A 38 7.61 -8.78 -6.24
CA LYS A 38 8.05 -7.42 -5.94
C LYS A 38 6.98 -6.67 -5.17
N THR A 39 7.40 -5.73 -4.34
CA THR A 39 6.49 -4.81 -3.68
C THR A 39 5.80 -3.91 -4.70
N PHE A 40 4.69 -3.35 -4.31
CA PHE A 40 3.76 -2.70 -5.23
C PHE A 40 3.11 -1.53 -4.52
N HIS A 41 3.07 -0.38 -5.18
CA HIS A 41 2.33 0.79 -4.69
C HIS A 41 1.19 1.13 -5.64
N PHE A 42 0.12 1.68 -5.08
CA PHE A 42 -1.11 1.89 -5.83
C PHE A 42 -2.00 2.94 -5.15
N THR A 43 -2.90 3.53 -5.93
CA THR A 43 -4.09 4.21 -5.39
C THR A 43 -5.25 3.22 -5.40
N VAL A 44 -6.27 3.49 -4.58
CA VAL A 44 -7.46 2.61 -4.57
C VAL A 44 -8.15 2.62 -5.95
N GLU A 45 -8.17 3.77 -6.64
CA GLU A 45 -8.74 3.84 -7.98
C GLU A 45 -7.98 2.98 -8.99
N GLU A 46 -6.65 3.01 -8.95
CA GLU A 46 -5.82 2.14 -9.80
C GLU A 46 -6.07 0.67 -9.53
N LEU A 47 -6.15 0.29 -8.25
CA LEU A 47 -6.44 -1.08 -7.84
C LEU A 47 -7.80 -1.53 -8.34
N LYS A 48 -8.82 -0.73 -8.12
CA LYS A 48 -10.20 -1.00 -8.57
C LYS A 48 -10.25 -1.17 -10.08
N ASN A 49 -9.66 -0.24 -10.83
CA ASN A 49 -9.67 -0.30 -12.28
C ASN A 49 -8.95 -1.54 -12.81
N SER A 50 -7.80 -1.88 -12.23
CA SER A 50 -7.04 -3.06 -12.62
C SER A 50 -7.80 -4.36 -12.36
N MET A 51 -8.39 -4.49 -11.18
CA MET A 51 -9.09 -5.73 -10.81
C MET A 51 -10.43 -5.88 -11.52
N ASN A 52 -11.15 -4.79 -11.73
CA ASN A 52 -12.48 -4.83 -12.35
C ASN A 52 -12.46 -4.89 -13.87
N LEU A 53 -11.31 -4.67 -14.49
CA LEU A 53 -11.19 -4.56 -15.95
C LEU A 53 -11.79 -5.75 -16.70
N LYS A 54 -11.53 -6.97 -16.22
CA LYS A 54 -11.98 -8.21 -16.87
C LYS A 54 -13.10 -8.92 -16.10
N ARG A 55 -13.66 -8.29 -15.09
CA ARG A 55 -14.73 -8.92 -14.29
C ARG A 55 -16.09 -8.60 -14.87
N SER A 56 -16.93 -9.63 -15.05
CA SER A 56 -18.32 -9.46 -15.39
C SER A 56 -19.11 -8.85 -14.22
N LYS A 57 -18.84 -9.35 -13.00
CA LYS A 57 -19.42 -8.80 -11.77
C LYS A 57 -18.36 -7.94 -11.09
N LYS A 58 -18.56 -6.63 -11.09
CA LYS A 58 -17.60 -5.68 -10.51
C LYS A 58 -17.60 -5.74 -8.99
N ILE A 59 -16.42 -5.59 -8.40
CA ILE A 59 -16.28 -5.37 -6.95
C ILE A 59 -16.57 -3.90 -6.68
N SER A 60 -17.35 -3.61 -5.64
CA SER A 60 -17.75 -2.23 -5.32
C SER A 60 -16.58 -1.40 -4.81
N THR A 61 -16.66 -0.09 -5.05
CA THR A 61 -15.68 0.87 -4.53
C THR A 61 -15.56 0.79 -3.01
N ALA A 62 -16.70 0.66 -2.32
CA ALA A 62 -16.70 0.53 -0.85
C ALA A 62 -15.93 -0.70 -0.38
N THR A 63 -16.04 -1.82 -1.08
CA THR A 63 -15.31 -3.04 -0.74
C THR A 63 -13.80 -2.83 -0.85
N PHE A 64 -13.33 -2.14 -1.91
CA PHE A 64 -11.92 -1.81 -2.06
C PHE A 64 -11.43 -0.90 -0.94
N TYR A 65 -12.13 0.20 -0.65
CA TYR A 65 -11.71 1.14 0.40
C TYR A 65 -11.69 0.47 1.77
N ASN A 66 -12.73 -0.28 2.12
CA ASN A 66 -12.81 -0.95 3.42
C ASN A 66 -11.68 -1.98 3.59
N THR A 67 -11.39 -2.74 2.55
CA THR A 67 -10.35 -3.77 2.58
C THR A 67 -8.96 -3.14 2.70
N VAL A 68 -8.64 -2.17 1.84
CA VAL A 68 -7.34 -1.47 1.85
C VAL A 68 -7.13 -0.75 3.18
N HIS A 69 -8.16 -0.06 3.68
CA HIS A 69 -8.06 0.70 4.92
C HIS A 69 -7.80 -0.21 6.13
N ALA A 70 -8.48 -1.36 6.20
CA ALA A 70 -8.27 -2.33 7.27
C ALA A 70 -6.87 -2.96 7.19
N LEU A 71 -6.40 -3.31 6.00
CA LEU A 71 -5.05 -3.84 5.79
C LEU A 71 -3.98 -2.83 6.21
N LYS A 72 -4.17 -1.57 5.88
CA LYS A 72 -3.27 -0.49 6.29
C LYS A 72 -3.27 -0.32 7.81
N SER A 73 -4.43 -0.29 8.44
CA SER A 73 -4.54 -0.12 9.90
C SER A 73 -3.89 -1.26 10.67
N ALA A 74 -3.88 -2.47 10.10
CA ALA A 74 -3.22 -3.64 10.69
C ALA A 74 -1.72 -3.72 10.39
N GLY A 75 -1.17 -2.79 9.62
CA GLY A 75 0.26 -2.74 9.32
C GLY A 75 0.70 -3.57 8.10
N HIS A 76 -0.24 -4.10 7.32
CA HIS A 76 0.10 -4.85 6.10
C HIS A 76 0.38 -3.96 4.90
N LEU A 77 -0.07 -2.71 4.96
CA LEU A 77 0.19 -1.69 3.94
C LEU A 77 0.66 -0.42 4.62
N GLN A 78 1.50 0.34 3.94
CA GLN A 78 1.82 1.71 4.31
C GLN A 78 1.03 2.68 3.43
N GLU A 79 0.61 3.80 4.01
CA GLU A 79 -0.04 4.88 3.29
C GLU A 79 0.91 6.06 3.22
N PHE A 80 1.00 6.69 2.07
CA PHE A 80 1.72 7.94 1.90
C PHE A 80 0.94 8.86 0.97
N SER A 81 1.08 10.18 1.17
CA SER A 81 0.40 11.18 0.37
C SER A 81 1.43 11.96 -0.44
N LEU A 82 1.11 12.19 -1.71
CA LEU A 82 1.89 13.03 -2.59
C LEU A 82 1.10 14.29 -2.91
N GLU A 83 0.87 14.58 -4.19
CA GLU A 83 0.13 15.75 -4.59
C GLU A 83 -1.39 15.54 -4.49
N ASN A 84 -2.14 16.66 -4.35
CA ASN A 84 -3.61 16.70 -4.44
C ASN A 84 -4.33 15.83 -3.39
N ASN A 85 -3.73 15.62 -2.22
CA ASN A 85 -4.31 14.80 -1.16
C ASN A 85 -4.67 13.38 -1.59
N THR A 86 -4.07 12.89 -2.69
CA THR A 86 -4.26 11.51 -3.12
C THR A 86 -3.47 10.58 -2.21
N SER A 87 -4.15 9.57 -1.66
CA SER A 87 -3.51 8.55 -0.84
C SER A 87 -2.95 7.43 -1.72
N TYR A 88 -1.68 7.14 -1.54
CA TYR A 88 -1.00 5.99 -2.11
C TYR A 88 -0.76 4.96 -1.03
N TYR A 89 -0.81 3.70 -1.41
CA TYR A 89 -0.55 2.57 -0.52
C TYR A 89 0.58 1.73 -1.08
N ASP A 90 1.35 1.13 -0.19
CA ASP A 90 2.52 0.33 -0.58
C ASP A 90 2.50 -0.98 0.20
N THR A 91 2.71 -2.09 -0.49
CA THR A 91 2.92 -3.39 0.15
C THR A 91 4.30 -3.50 0.79
N ASN A 92 5.23 -2.60 0.44
CA ASN A 92 6.52 -2.47 1.12
C ASN A 92 6.32 -1.67 2.41
N ILE A 93 6.32 -2.37 3.54
CA ILE A 93 6.14 -1.76 4.87
C ILE A 93 7.47 -1.37 5.52
N THR A 94 8.60 -1.55 4.84
CA THR A 94 9.89 -1.06 5.33
C THR A 94 10.01 0.45 5.09
N SER A 95 10.83 1.10 5.91
CA SER A 95 11.09 2.53 5.74
C SER A 95 11.82 2.78 4.42
N HIS A 96 11.30 3.65 3.58
CA HIS A 96 11.91 4.02 2.31
C HIS A 96 11.39 5.38 1.87
N HIS A 97 11.95 5.91 0.80
CA HIS A 97 11.60 7.21 0.24
C HIS A 97 11.12 7.04 -1.21
N HIS A 98 10.69 8.12 -1.83
CA HIS A 98 10.12 8.05 -3.18
C HIS A 98 10.59 9.20 -4.07
N PHE A 99 10.83 8.88 -5.35
CA PHE A 99 10.75 9.87 -6.43
C PHE A 99 9.31 9.97 -6.88
N PHE A 100 8.89 11.18 -7.22
CA PHE A 100 7.60 11.44 -7.86
C PHE A 100 7.85 12.14 -9.19
N ASP A 101 7.45 11.50 -10.28
CA ASP A 101 7.65 11.98 -11.63
C ASP A 101 6.33 11.94 -12.39
N ASN A 102 5.61 13.07 -12.38
CA ASN A 102 4.36 13.26 -13.12
C ASN A 102 3.38 12.10 -12.98
N GLY A 103 3.06 11.75 -11.74
CA GLY A 103 2.14 10.66 -11.41
C GLY A 103 2.78 9.28 -11.27
N LYS A 104 4.06 9.15 -11.61
CA LYS A 104 4.82 7.91 -11.46
C LYS A 104 5.61 7.94 -10.16
N VAL A 105 5.49 6.89 -9.36
CA VAL A 105 6.19 6.74 -8.09
C VAL A 105 7.29 5.71 -8.23
N ILE A 106 8.51 6.08 -7.82
CA ILE A 106 9.69 5.21 -7.85
C ILE A 106 10.26 5.13 -6.44
N ASP A 107 10.45 3.92 -5.93
CA ASP A 107 10.98 3.71 -4.59
C ASP A 107 12.47 4.06 -4.52
N ILE A 108 12.85 4.70 -3.41
CA ILE A 108 14.24 4.98 -3.06
C ILE A 108 14.55 4.21 -1.78
N LYS A 109 15.57 3.38 -1.80
CA LYS A 109 16.00 2.65 -0.60
C LYS A 109 16.40 3.64 0.50
N SER A 110 16.05 3.33 1.75
CA SER A 110 16.30 4.23 2.89
C SER A 110 17.78 4.60 3.06
N ASP A 111 18.71 3.72 2.68
CA ASP A 111 20.14 3.96 2.77
C ASP A 111 20.69 4.94 1.74
N LYS A 112 19.89 5.31 0.74
CA LYS A 112 20.27 6.29 -0.29
C LYS A 112 20.11 7.73 0.16
N ILE A 113 19.39 7.97 1.26
CA ILE A 113 19.19 9.30 1.83
C ILE A 113 19.66 9.27 3.27
N THR A 114 20.59 10.15 3.61
CA THR A 114 21.11 10.28 4.96
C THR A 114 20.74 11.65 5.52
N PHE A 115 20.24 11.67 6.76
CA PHE A 115 19.94 12.91 7.44
C PHE A 115 21.08 13.24 8.39
N GLN A 116 21.72 14.39 8.18
CA GLN A 116 22.79 14.85 9.07
C GLN A 116 22.23 15.27 10.42
N LYS A 117 21.07 15.90 10.44
CA LYS A 117 20.43 16.37 11.66
C LYS A 117 18.90 16.41 11.47
N LEU A 118 18.19 15.86 12.42
CA LEU A 118 16.75 16.01 12.51
C LEU A 118 16.39 16.91 13.67
N PRO A 119 15.31 17.68 13.59
CA PRO A 119 14.84 18.44 14.74
C PRO A 119 14.35 17.50 15.83
N ASP A 120 14.44 17.97 17.08
CA ASP A 120 13.91 17.22 18.21
C ASP A 120 12.39 17.14 18.11
N ALA A 121 11.85 16.00 18.52
CA ALA A 121 10.41 15.86 18.61
C ALA A 121 9.85 16.79 19.72
N PRO A 122 8.63 17.31 19.56
CA PRO A 122 7.99 18.06 20.64
C PRO A 122 7.89 17.22 21.92
N LYS A 123 7.83 17.92 23.08
CA LYS A 123 7.75 17.28 24.40
C LYS A 123 6.63 16.25 24.44
N GLY A 124 6.93 15.04 24.90
CA GLY A 124 5.98 13.95 25.00
C GLY A 124 5.73 13.20 23.70
N LYS A 125 6.47 13.55 22.65
CA LYS A 125 6.36 12.92 21.32
C LYS A 125 7.67 12.26 20.91
N LYS A 126 7.57 11.34 19.99
CA LYS A 126 8.74 10.74 19.33
C LYS A 126 8.52 10.72 17.81
N ILE A 127 9.59 10.80 17.07
CA ILE A 127 9.52 10.71 15.61
C ILE A 127 9.18 9.25 15.26
N LYS A 128 8.06 9.06 14.57
CA LYS A 128 7.64 7.73 14.12
C LYS A 128 8.42 7.30 12.88
N ASN A 129 8.50 8.17 11.90
CA ASN A 129 9.28 7.96 10.67
C ASN A 129 9.55 9.30 10.01
N VAL A 130 10.45 9.28 9.04
CA VAL A 130 10.73 10.43 8.17
C VAL A 130 10.66 9.92 6.74
N GLU A 131 9.86 10.58 5.92
CA GLU A 131 9.72 10.26 4.51
C GLU A 131 10.18 11.44 3.67
N VAL A 132 10.90 11.16 2.60
CA VAL A 132 11.34 12.17 1.62
C VAL A 132 10.67 11.84 0.30
N VAL A 133 10.06 12.86 -0.30
CA VAL A 133 9.54 12.80 -1.66
C VAL A 133 10.39 13.75 -2.49
N ILE A 134 11.07 13.20 -3.47
CA ILE A 134 11.86 13.97 -4.43
C ILE A 134 11.05 14.09 -5.70
N ARG A 135 10.66 15.31 -6.02
CA ARG A 135 9.87 15.60 -7.22
C ARG A 135 10.80 15.83 -8.40
N LEU A 136 10.52 15.11 -9.48
CA LEU A 136 11.34 15.19 -10.68
C LEU A 136 10.65 16.05 -11.74
N GLU A 137 11.47 16.65 -12.57
CA GLU A 137 11.06 17.33 -13.79
C GLU A 137 12.03 16.95 -14.91
N ASN A 138 11.62 17.10 -16.16
CA ASN A 138 12.49 16.76 -17.27
C ASN A 138 13.70 17.72 -17.32
N ASN A 139 14.87 17.15 -17.54
CA ASN A 139 16.09 17.92 -17.72
C ASN A 139 16.21 18.34 -19.19
N ASN A 140 15.93 19.61 -19.46
CA ASN A 140 15.97 20.18 -20.82
C ASN A 140 17.36 20.66 -21.21
#